data_1e3a593bf5c038a8de4cafb25777271b
#
_entry.id   1e3a593bf5c038a8de4cafb25777271b
#
_cell.length_a   1.000
_cell.length_b   1.000
_cell.length_c   1.000
_cell.angle_alpha   90.00
_cell.angle_beta   90.00
_cell.angle_gamma   90.00
#
_symmetry.space_group_name_H-M   'P 1'
#
loop_
_entity.id
_entity.type
_entity.pdbx_description
1 polymer ?
#
loop_
_entity_poly.entity_id
_entity_poly.type
_entity_poly.pdbx_seq_one_letter_code
_entity_poly.pdbx_strand_id
1 'polypeptide(L)'
;VIIFLLIMISIFSLAKGSVYISIEDIWLAIIKQGEEINQTIIWELRLPRLICSLLVGSALGMSGALLQGMLKNGLASPYLLGISAGSGLVIVFFISFGLLQSFIPFAAWLGAIFTTLIVFILSKEGNKIVVERLVLGGVAISSLFGAIQATLLLQVEDGRIQAALNWLIGS
;
A
#
# COMPACT_ATOMS: atom_id res chain seq x y z
N VAL A 1 8.86 14.90 -19.90
CA VAL A 1 9.83 13.87 -19.46
C VAL A 1 9.16 12.84 -18.55
N ILE A 2 8.50 13.24 -17.44
CA ILE A 2 7.90 12.31 -16.46
C ILE A 2 6.83 11.40 -17.09
N ILE A 3 5.90 11.97 -17.86
CA ILE A 3 4.85 11.19 -18.53
C ILE A 3 5.46 10.18 -19.52
N PHE A 4 6.48 10.58 -20.27
CA PHE A 4 7.17 9.68 -21.20
C PHE A 4 7.84 8.52 -20.44
N LEU A 5 8.54 8.80 -19.35
CA LEU A 5 9.15 7.76 -18.51
C LEU A 5 8.09 6.82 -17.92
N LEU A 6 6.95 7.36 -17.47
CA LEU A 6 5.85 6.56 -16.94
C LEU A 6 5.28 5.62 -17.99
N ILE A 7 5.08 6.07 -19.23
CA ILE A 7 4.63 5.24 -20.33
C ILE A 7 5.67 4.14 -20.65
N MET A 8 6.94 4.50 -20.75
CA MET A 8 8.03 3.54 -21.01
C MET A 8 8.11 2.46 -19.92
N ILE A 9 8.04 2.85 -18.65
CA ILE A 9 8.06 1.90 -17.53
C ILE A 9 6.82 1.01 -17.54
N SER A 10 5.65 1.56 -17.89
CA SER A 10 4.41 0.79 -17.99
C SER A 10 4.49 -0.28 -19.09
N ILE A 11 4.99 0.06 -20.26
CA ILE A 11 5.20 -0.89 -21.37
C ILE A 11 6.22 -1.96 -20.95
N PHE A 12 7.33 -1.55 -20.32
CA PHE A 12 8.35 -2.47 -19.85
C PHE A 12 7.81 -3.43 -18.78
N SER A 13 6.95 -2.95 -17.89
CA SER A 13 6.28 -3.77 -16.86
C SER A 13 5.33 -4.80 -17.48
N LEU A 14 4.67 -4.48 -18.60
CA LEU A 14 3.84 -5.44 -19.33
C LEU A 14 4.68 -6.47 -20.10
N ALA A 15 5.86 -6.09 -20.58
CA ALA A 15 6.74 -6.99 -21.34
C ALA A 15 7.52 -7.97 -20.46
N LYS A 16 8.05 -7.49 -19.34
CA LYS A 16 8.87 -8.30 -18.43
C LYS A 16 8.08 -8.87 -17.24
N GLY A 17 8.33 -10.15 -16.95
CA GLY A 17 7.79 -10.91 -15.82
C GLY A 17 8.43 -12.30 -15.82
N SER A 18 7.82 -13.27 -15.14
CA SER A 18 8.25 -14.66 -15.16
C SER A 18 8.26 -15.27 -16.57
N VAL A 19 7.38 -14.79 -17.43
CA VAL A 19 7.34 -15.10 -18.87
C VAL A 19 7.59 -13.81 -19.62
N TYR A 20 8.52 -13.83 -20.59
CA TYR A 20 8.74 -12.70 -21.49
C TYR A 20 7.68 -12.70 -22.58
N ILE A 21 7.01 -11.56 -22.77
CA ILE A 21 6.02 -11.37 -23.85
C ILE A 21 6.55 -10.24 -24.72
N SER A 22 6.60 -10.47 -26.05
CA SER A 22 7.06 -9.46 -27.00
C SER A 22 6.08 -8.28 -27.06
N ILE A 23 6.55 -7.11 -27.49
CA ILE A 23 5.69 -5.93 -27.64
C ILE A 23 4.55 -6.18 -28.63
N GLU A 24 4.81 -6.97 -29.67
CA GLU A 24 3.83 -7.38 -30.66
C GLU A 24 2.75 -8.27 -30.05
N ASP A 25 3.14 -9.27 -29.24
CA ASP A 25 2.21 -10.14 -28.53
C ASP A 25 1.39 -9.40 -27.46
N ILE A 26 1.98 -8.39 -26.80
CA ILE A 26 1.26 -7.52 -25.87
C ILE A 26 0.13 -6.79 -26.61
N TRP A 27 0.42 -6.23 -27.79
CA TRP A 27 -0.58 -5.53 -28.58
C TRP A 27 -1.69 -6.48 -29.03
N LEU A 28 -1.32 -7.66 -29.54
CA LEU A 28 -2.28 -8.70 -29.93
C LEU A 28 -3.13 -9.16 -28.73
N ALA A 29 -2.53 -9.36 -27.57
CA ALA A 29 -3.24 -9.75 -26.37
C ALA A 29 -4.23 -8.66 -25.89
N ILE A 30 -3.87 -7.38 -25.98
CA ILE A 30 -4.75 -6.25 -25.61
C ILE A 30 -6.01 -6.22 -26.49
N ILE A 31 -5.88 -6.48 -27.78
CA ILE A 31 -7.02 -6.56 -28.72
C ILE A 31 -7.70 -7.93 -28.72
N LYS A 32 -7.36 -8.79 -27.75
CA LYS A 32 -7.88 -10.16 -27.61
C LYS A 32 -7.63 -11.05 -28.82
N GLN A 33 -6.47 -10.90 -29.44
CA GLN A 33 -5.95 -11.72 -30.54
C GLN A 33 -4.63 -12.38 -30.12
N GLY A 34 -4.13 -13.34 -30.91
CA GLY A 34 -2.91 -14.07 -30.58
C GLY A 34 -3.14 -15.21 -29.60
N GLU A 35 -2.07 -15.66 -28.94
CA GLU A 35 -2.09 -16.81 -28.03
C GLU A 35 -2.95 -16.57 -26.78
N GLU A 36 -3.79 -17.53 -26.45
CA GLU A 36 -4.72 -17.48 -25.31
C GLU A 36 -3.99 -17.32 -23.95
N ILE A 37 -2.80 -17.93 -23.83
CA ILE A 37 -1.93 -17.79 -22.65
C ILE A 37 -1.47 -16.35 -22.46
N ASN A 38 -1.04 -15.69 -23.52
CA ASN A 38 -0.59 -14.30 -23.47
C ASN A 38 -1.75 -13.35 -23.10
N GLN A 39 -2.94 -13.61 -23.64
CA GLN A 39 -4.14 -12.86 -23.29
C GLN A 39 -4.46 -12.98 -21.80
N THR A 40 -4.47 -14.20 -21.25
CA THR A 40 -4.71 -14.45 -19.82
C THR A 40 -3.66 -13.76 -18.95
N ILE A 41 -2.37 -13.87 -19.28
CA ILE A 41 -1.30 -13.21 -18.51
C ILE A 41 -1.46 -11.69 -18.54
N ILE A 42 -1.78 -11.10 -19.66
CA ILE A 42 -1.94 -9.65 -19.79
C ILE A 42 -3.19 -9.17 -19.07
N TRP A 43 -4.36 -9.76 -19.33
CA TRP A 43 -5.63 -9.25 -18.80
C TRP A 43 -5.90 -9.61 -17.34
N GLU A 44 -5.49 -10.79 -16.89
CA GLU A 44 -5.81 -11.25 -15.53
C GLU A 44 -4.71 -10.98 -14.51
N LEU A 45 -3.45 -10.85 -14.97
CA LEU A 45 -2.33 -10.70 -14.04
C LEU A 45 -1.63 -9.34 -14.17
N ARG A 46 -1.15 -8.98 -15.39
CA ARG A 46 -0.26 -7.81 -15.53
C ARG A 46 -1.00 -6.49 -15.59
N LEU A 47 -2.06 -6.41 -16.35
CA LEU A 47 -2.81 -5.17 -16.55
C LEU A 47 -3.52 -4.71 -15.28
N PRO A 48 -4.21 -5.57 -14.51
CA PRO A 48 -4.78 -5.19 -13.22
C PRO A 48 -3.70 -4.71 -12.24
N ARG A 49 -2.57 -5.40 -12.17
CA ARG A 49 -1.45 -5.00 -11.30
C ARG A 49 -0.85 -3.66 -11.72
N LEU A 50 -0.70 -3.41 -13.01
CA LEU A 50 -0.24 -2.11 -13.54
C LEU A 50 -1.21 -0.99 -13.17
N ILE A 51 -2.51 -1.18 -13.40
CA ILE A 51 -3.54 -0.19 -13.06
C ILE A 51 -3.54 0.09 -11.55
N CYS A 52 -3.51 -0.95 -10.72
CA CYS A 52 -3.44 -0.79 -9.26
C CYS A 52 -2.18 -0.01 -8.85
N SER A 53 -1.01 -0.31 -9.42
CA SER A 53 0.22 0.41 -9.07
C SER A 53 0.17 1.89 -9.47
N LEU A 54 -0.42 2.22 -10.61
CA LEU A 54 -0.63 3.59 -11.06
C LEU A 54 -1.61 4.35 -10.14
N LEU A 55 -2.73 3.72 -9.77
CA LEU A 55 -3.72 4.30 -8.86
C LEU A 55 -3.14 4.54 -7.47
N VAL A 56 -2.46 3.54 -6.91
CA VAL A 56 -1.83 3.65 -5.59
C VAL A 56 -0.73 4.70 -5.61
N GLY A 57 0.14 4.69 -6.63
CA GLY A 57 1.21 5.68 -6.76
C GLY A 57 0.69 7.11 -6.90
N SER A 58 -0.36 7.32 -7.69
CA SER A 58 -0.99 8.65 -7.84
C SER A 58 -1.68 9.10 -6.55
N ALA A 59 -2.37 8.21 -5.85
CA ALA A 59 -3.01 8.51 -4.57
C ALA A 59 -1.97 8.88 -3.49
N LEU A 60 -0.86 8.13 -3.40
CA LEU A 60 0.24 8.43 -2.48
C LEU A 60 0.93 9.76 -2.82
N GLY A 61 1.17 10.02 -4.11
CA GLY A 61 1.75 11.29 -4.55
C GLY A 61 0.85 12.48 -4.21
N MET A 62 -0.44 12.37 -4.46
CA MET A 62 -1.41 13.41 -4.15
C MET A 62 -1.55 13.64 -2.64
N SER A 63 -1.66 12.58 -1.85
CA SER A 63 -1.74 12.69 -0.39
C SER A 63 -0.46 13.30 0.20
N GLY A 64 0.71 12.93 -0.33
CA GLY A 64 1.99 13.53 0.05
C GLY A 64 2.03 15.04 -0.24
N ALA A 65 1.65 15.45 -1.45
CA ALA A 65 1.62 16.86 -1.84
C ALA A 65 0.66 17.68 -0.98
N LEU A 66 -0.54 17.16 -0.70
CA LEU A 66 -1.51 17.80 0.19
C LEU A 66 -0.96 17.97 1.60
N LEU A 67 -0.35 16.91 2.15
CA LEU A 67 0.21 16.95 3.50
C LEU A 67 1.36 17.96 3.60
N GLN A 68 2.27 17.97 2.63
CA GLN A 68 3.37 18.94 2.53
C GLN A 68 2.85 20.38 2.46
N GLY A 69 1.81 20.63 1.66
CA GLY A 69 1.16 21.94 1.55
C GLY A 69 0.49 22.37 2.85
N MET A 70 -0.26 21.47 3.50
CA MET A 70 -0.97 21.76 4.77
C MET A 70 0.01 22.06 5.91
N LEU A 71 1.08 21.28 6.02
CA LEU A 71 2.09 21.42 7.08
C LEU A 71 3.18 22.44 6.75
N LYS A 72 3.18 22.98 5.53
CA LYS A 72 4.25 23.87 5.00
C LYS A 72 5.65 23.29 5.19
N ASN A 73 5.76 21.97 5.06
CA ASN A 73 6.98 21.23 5.30
C ASN A 73 7.18 20.16 4.20
N GLY A 74 8.20 20.34 3.36
CA GLY A 74 8.52 19.41 2.26
C GLY A 74 9.00 18.02 2.70
N LEU A 75 9.31 17.84 3.98
CA LEU A 75 9.68 16.53 4.55
C LEU A 75 8.47 15.73 5.07
N ALA A 76 7.28 16.33 5.06
CA ALA A 76 6.07 15.63 5.50
C ALA A 76 5.71 14.49 4.54
N SER A 77 5.39 13.34 5.09
CA SER A 77 5.00 12.14 4.36
C SER A 77 3.83 11.44 5.07
N PRO A 78 2.86 10.88 4.35
CA PRO A 78 1.80 10.07 4.93
C PRO A 78 2.32 8.89 5.77
N TYR A 79 3.47 8.36 5.41
CA TYR A 79 4.14 7.28 6.14
C TYR A 79 4.49 7.68 7.59
N LEU A 80 4.91 8.94 7.81
CA LEU A 80 5.27 9.46 9.14
C LEU A 80 4.06 9.57 10.10
N LEU A 81 2.85 9.49 9.58
CA LEU A 81 1.63 9.51 10.40
C LEU A 81 1.24 8.14 10.96
N GLY A 82 2.03 7.09 10.71
CA GLY A 82 1.75 5.75 11.21
C GLY A 82 0.57 5.04 10.53
N ILE A 83 0.07 5.58 9.42
CA ILE A 83 -1.08 5.03 8.66
C ILE A 83 -0.85 3.57 8.30
N SER A 84 0.31 3.26 7.75
CA SER A 84 0.70 1.90 7.36
C SER A 84 0.82 0.95 8.55
N ALA A 85 1.31 1.44 9.69
CA ALA A 85 1.42 0.64 10.91
C ALA A 85 0.03 0.26 11.46
N GLY A 86 -0.92 1.18 11.42
CA GLY A 86 -2.30 0.92 11.81
C GLY A 86 -3.02 -0.06 10.91
N SER A 87 -2.89 0.11 9.59
CA SER A 87 -3.41 -0.86 8.61
C SER A 87 -2.79 -2.23 8.81
N GLY A 88 -1.46 -2.30 8.94
CA GLY A 88 -0.71 -3.54 9.11
C GLY A 88 -1.08 -4.27 10.41
N LEU A 89 -1.28 -3.54 11.51
CA LEU A 89 -1.73 -4.14 12.77
C LEU A 89 -3.08 -4.85 12.61
N VAL A 90 -4.04 -4.21 11.94
CA VAL A 90 -5.37 -4.80 11.72
C VAL A 90 -5.27 -6.00 10.77
N ILE A 91 -4.46 -5.94 9.72
CA ILE A 91 -4.22 -7.07 8.81
C ILE A 91 -3.66 -8.27 9.58
N VAL A 92 -2.59 -8.07 10.35
CA VAL A 92 -1.96 -9.12 11.16
C VAL A 92 -2.96 -9.69 12.16
N PHE A 93 -3.73 -8.84 12.84
CA PHE A 93 -4.77 -9.27 13.78
C PHE A 93 -5.81 -10.18 13.09
N PHE A 94 -6.40 -9.75 11.97
CA PHE A 94 -7.40 -10.54 11.24
C PHE A 94 -6.87 -11.89 10.78
N ILE A 95 -5.64 -11.93 10.27
CA ILE A 95 -5.02 -13.18 9.80
C ILE A 95 -4.66 -14.08 10.98
N SER A 96 -4.12 -13.52 12.07
CA SER A 96 -3.75 -14.28 13.27
C SER A 96 -4.93 -15.02 13.88
N PHE A 97 -6.07 -14.35 13.95
CA PHE A 97 -7.30 -14.96 14.50
C PHE A 97 -8.17 -15.69 13.46
N GLY A 98 -7.72 -15.77 12.21
CA GLY A 98 -8.47 -16.45 11.14
C GLY A 98 -9.81 -15.80 10.81
N LEU A 99 -9.91 -14.48 11.01
CA LEU A 99 -11.13 -13.72 10.73
C LEU A 99 -11.38 -13.61 9.23
N LEU A 100 -12.62 -13.28 8.85
CA LEU A 100 -13.10 -13.19 7.47
C LEU A 100 -12.12 -12.44 6.54
N GLN A 101 -11.41 -13.18 5.70
CA GLN A 101 -10.37 -12.63 4.81
C GLN A 101 -10.90 -11.58 3.84
N SER A 102 -12.15 -11.73 3.38
CA SER A 102 -12.80 -10.77 2.47
C SER A 102 -12.97 -9.36 3.07
N PHE A 103 -12.95 -9.24 4.40
CA PHE A 103 -13.09 -7.96 5.10
C PHE A 103 -11.75 -7.30 5.43
N ILE A 104 -10.62 -7.97 5.21
CA ILE A 104 -9.28 -7.45 5.53
C ILE A 104 -9.04 -6.07 4.89
N PRO A 105 -9.31 -5.81 3.59
CA PRO A 105 -9.06 -4.51 2.99
C PRO A 105 -9.85 -3.38 3.67
N PHE A 106 -11.12 -3.64 3.99
CA PHE A 106 -11.97 -2.67 4.67
C PHE A 106 -11.51 -2.42 6.11
N ALA A 107 -11.18 -3.49 6.84
CA ALA A 107 -10.68 -3.39 8.21
C ALA A 107 -9.32 -2.67 8.28
N ALA A 108 -8.42 -2.94 7.33
CA ALA A 108 -7.15 -2.23 7.19
C ALA A 108 -7.34 -0.73 6.95
N TRP A 109 -8.32 -0.35 6.11
CA TRP A 109 -8.68 1.04 5.87
C TRP A 109 -9.19 1.72 7.15
N LEU A 110 -10.04 1.05 7.94
CA LEU A 110 -10.46 1.55 9.25
C LEU A 110 -9.29 1.69 10.23
N GLY A 111 -8.35 0.74 10.23
CA GLY A 111 -7.11 0.82 11.02
C GLY A 111 -6.27 2.04 10.65
N ALA A 112 -6.16 2.36 9.36
CA ALA A 112 -5.49 3.57 8.89
C ALA A 112 -6.15 4.85 9.41
N ILE A 113 -7.48 4.94 9.30
CA ILE A 113 -8.25 6.10 9.79
C ILE A 113 -8.09 6.24 11.30
N PHE A 114 -8.26 5.15 12.05
CA PHE A 114 -8.14 5.16 13.51
C PHE A 114 -6.77 5.65 13.96
N THR A 115 -5.71 5.15 13.34
CA THR A 115 -4.34 5.58 13.64
C THR A 115 -4.13 7.04 13.33
N THR A 116 -4.61 7.50 12.17
CA THR A 116 -4.53 8.91 11.77
C THR A 116 -5.23 9.82 12.80
N LEU A 117 -6.41 9.42 13.26
CA LEU A 117 -7.15 10.17 14.29
C LEU A 117 -6.39 10.23 15.61
N ILE A 118 -5.80 9.12 16.07
CA ILE A 118 -4.99 9.11 17.28
C ILE A 118 -3.81 10.07 17.17
N VAL A 119 -3.03 9.96 16.09
CA VAL A 119 -1.85 10.82 15.87
C VAL A 119 -2.27 12.29 15.76
N PHE A 120 -3.38 12.57 15.09
CA PHE A 120 -3.92 13.92 14.98
C PHE A 120 -4.33 14.49 16.34
N ILE A 121 -4.99 13.70 17.20
CA ILE A 121 -5.37 14.11 18.55
C ILE A 121 -4.13 14.39 19.41
N LEU A 122 -3.12 13.52 19.34
CA LEU A 122 -1.85 13.67 20.07
C LEU A 122 -1.05 14.90 19.62
N SER A 123 -1.22 15.32 18.34
CA SER A 123 -0.49 16.45 17.77
C SER A 123 -1.11 17.82 18.12
N LYS A 124 -2.31 17.84 18.73
CA LYS A 124 -2.98 19.08 19.09
C LYS A 124 -2.33 19.75 20.31
N GLU A 125 -2.17 21.07 20.20
CA GLU A 125 -1.86 21.96 21.32
C GLU A 125 -2.85 23.12 21.29
N GLY A 126 -3.84 23.05 22.18
CA GLY A 126 -4.99 23.96 22.13
C GLY A 126 -5.78 23.75 20.83
N ASN A 127 -5.87 24.80 20.02
CA ASN A 127 -6.61 24.76 18.75
C ASN A 127 -5.70 24.66 17.51
N LYS A 128 -4.40 24.40 17.71
CA LYS A 128 -3.41 24.30 16.61
C LYS A 128 -2.81 22.91 16.56
N ILE A 129 -2.41 22.49 15.35
CA ILE A 129 -1.62 21.26 15.14
C ILE A 129 -0.16 21.65 15.16
N VAL A 130 0.62 20.99 15.99
CA VAL A 130 2.08 21.15 16.06
C VAL A 130 2.72 20.05 15.22
N VAL A 131 3.45 20.45 14.17
CA VAL A 131 4.03 19.53 13.18
C VAL A 131 5.02 18.55 13.81
N GLU A 132 5.83 19.03 14.75
CA GLU A 132 6.80 18.23 15.49
C GLU A 132 6.11 17.13 16.28
N ARG A 133 5.00 17.45 16.96
CA ARG A 133 4.18 16.48 17.70
C ARG A 133 3.49 15.49 16.77
N LEU A 134 3.09 15.93 15.59
CA LEU A 134 2.48 15.06 14.58
C LEU A 134 3.47 13.97 14.12
N VAL A 135 4.71 14.36 13.80
CA VAL A 135 5.76 13.43 13.38
C VAL A 135 6.17 12.50 14.53
N LEU A 136 6.45 13.05 15.71
CA LEU A 136 6.84 12.27 16.88
C LEU A 136 5.74 11.31 17.32
N GLY A 137 4.48 11.76 17.32
CA GLY A 137 3.31 10.93 17.60
C GLY A 137 3.15 9.80 16.61
N GLY A 138 3.34 10.08 15.31
CA GLY A 138 3.31 9.07 14.26
C GLY A 138 4.39 8.00 14.43
N VAL A 139 5.63 8.41 14.73
CA VAL A 139 6.74 7.48 15.02
C VAL A 139 6.45 6.62 16.25
N ALA A 140 5.98 7.25 17.35
CA ALA A 140 5.67 6.54 18.60
C ALA A 140 4.57 5.49 18.39
N ILE A 141 3.46 5.87 17.72
CA ILE A 141 2.35 4.96 17.42
C ILE A 141 2.80 3.85 16.45
N SER A 142 3.60 4.17 15.45
CA SER A 142 4.15 3.16 14.51
C SER A 142 5.01 2.13 15.23
N SER A 143 5.85 2.57 16.16
CA SER A 143 6.70 1.69 16.96
C SER A 143 5.88 0.80 17.89
N LEU A 144 4.86 1.36 18.54
CA LEU A 144 3.93 0.61 19.40
C LEU A 144 3.18 -0.46 18.60
N PHE A 145 2.59 -0.07 17.45
CA PHE A 145 1.85 -1.01 16.61
C PHE A 145 2.76 -2.06 15.98
N GLY A 146 3.99 -1.69 15.61
CA GLY A 146 4.99 -2.64 15.13
C GLY A 146 5.37 -3.68 16.19
N ALA A 147 5.52 -3.27 17.45
CA ALA A 147 5.78 -4.19 18.56
C ALA A 147 4.60 -5.16 18.78
N ILE A 148 3.36 -4.65 18.74
CA ILE A 148 2.16 -5.51 18.86
C ILE A 148 2.07 -6.47 17.68
N GLN A 149 2.31 -6.02 16.42
CA GLN A 149 2.35 -6.88 15.24
C GLN A 149 3.37 -8.00 15.39
N ALA A 150 4.61 -7.68 15.81
CA ALA A 150 5.65 -8.67 16.04
C ALA A 150 5.23 -9.70 17.10
N THR A 151 4.62 -9.25 18.20
CA THR A 151 4.13 -10.14 19.26
C THR A 151 3.01 -11.06 18.77
N LEU A 152 2.09 -10.54 17.96
CA LEU A 152 1.01 -11.35 17.35
C LEU A 152 1.59 -12.41 16.40
N LEU A 153 2.53 -12.04 15.54
CA LEU A 153 3.16 -12.96 14.59
C LEU A 153 3.92 -14.10 15.28
N LEU A 154 4.51 -13.85 16.45
CA LEU A 154 5.20 -14.89 17.24
C LEU A 154 4.24 -15.95 17.84
N GLN A 155 2.95 -15.66 17.91
CA GLN A 155 1.93 -16.56 18.49
C GLN A 155 1.13 -17.33 17.43
N VAL A 156 1.42 -17.14 16.16
CA VAL A 156 0.65 -17.66 15.03
C VAL A 156 1.39 -18.81 14.35
N GLU A 157 0.64 -19.77 13.81
CA GLU A 157 1.17 -20.87 13.01
C GLU A 157 1.87 -20.38 11.73
N ASP A 158 2.94 -21.06 11.30
CA ASP A 158 3.80 -20.67 10.17
C ASP A 158 3.04 -20.31 8.88
N GLY A 159 1.99 -21.04 8.55
CA GLY A 159 1.18 -20.78 7.35
C GLY A 159 0.47 -19.43 7.36
N ARG A 160 0.01 -18.98 8.52
CA ARG A 160 -0.64 -17.67 8.68
C ARG A 160 0.37 -16.53 8.72
N ILE A 161 1.57 -16.79 9.24
CA ILE A 161 2.68 -15.81 9.18
C ILE A 161 2.98 -15.47 7.73
N GLN A 162 3.11 -16.49 6.86
CA GLN A 162 3.37 -16.26 5.42
C GLN A 162 2.25 -15.46 4.76
N ALA A 163 0.98 -15.76 5.08
CA ALA A 163 -0.15 -15.00 4.57
C ALA A 163 -0.12 -13.53 5.02
N ALA A 164 0.20 -13.26 6.30
CA ALA A 164 0.32 -11.90 6.81
C ALA A 164 1.46 -11.13 6.16
N LEU A 165 2.63 -11.76 5.97
CA LEU A 165 3.77 -11.16 5.29
C LEU A 165 3.45 -10.84 3.82
N ASN A 166 2.79 -11.75 3.10
CA ASN A 166 2.36 -11.51 1.73
C ASN A 166 1.44 -10.28 1.64
N TRP A 167 0.47 -10.16 2.54
CA TRP A 167 -0.39 -8.97 2.62
C TRP A 167 0.40 -7.68 2.88
N LEU A 168 1.36 -7.70 3.80
CA LEU A 168 2.18 -6.52 4.13
C LEU A 168 3.11 -6.10 2.97
N ILE A 169 3.55 -7.06 2.17
CA ILE A 169 4.42 -6.82 0.98
C ILE A 169 3.57 -6.40 -0.24
N GLY A 170 2.27 -6.68 -0.24
CA GLY A 170 1.36 -6.31 -1.33
C GLY A 170 1.31 -7.33 -2.46
N SER A 171 1.41 -8.61 -2.16
CA SER A 171 1.34 -9.72 -3.13
C SER A 171 0.04 -10.50 -3.03
#